data_e9c14fca26a639d2de243d5175042327
#
_entry.id   e9c14fca26a639d2de243d5175042327
#
_cell.length_a   1.000
_cell.length_b   1.000
_cell.length_c   1.000
_cell.angle_alpha   90.00
_cell.angle_beta   90.00
_cell.angle_gamma   90.00
#
_symmetry.space_group_name_H-M   'P 1'
#
loop_
_entity.id
_entity.type
_entity.pdbx_description
1 polymer ?
#
loop_
_entity_poly.entity_id
_entity_poly.type
_entity_poly.pdbx_seq_one_letter_code
_entity_poly.pdbx_strand_id
1 'polypeptide(L)'
;GTIAITGLGIPGIGGLAGFYSKDAIIESAFAAASSGHSPIGLFAFFVGILAAGLTAYYSWRLVFMTFHNKPVWKDAHHDDHAHAHDDHASHAQIETHSEPAPEDHSAHDDHAHDDHGHHGPLKPHESPWIMLVPLLALSVGAVFAGLVFAPYFIGHHEGEFWKAAIFSGPHNHVLHDAHSVPTWVKWSPLVMTLIGTFAAFWLYVLKEGMARRMADRGGTVHAFLYNKWYVDELYDFIFVKGAKALGDFFWKIGDVKVIDGGGPNGIAWLSRKFAGGLARFQSGYVYFYAFVMLIGLCLFLAFAISAWGA
;
A
#
# COMPACT_ATOMS: atom_id res chain seq x y z
N GLY A 1 21.10 8.16 -8.48
CA GLY A 1 20.43 7.35 -7.45
C GLY A 1 21.19 6.08 -7.13
N THR A 2 21.32 5.15 -8.08
CA THR A 2 21.92 3.81 -7.86
C THR A 2 23.33 3.86 -7.26
N ILE A 3 24.21 4.70 -7.80
CA ILE A 3 25.59 4.82 -7.29
C ILE A 3 25.59 5.38 -5.86
N ALA A 4 24.70 6.31 -5.55
CA ALA A 4 24.60 6.89 -4.21
C ALA A 4 24.06 5.87 -3.18
N ILE A 5 23.02 5.10 -3.52
CA ILE A 5 22.42 4.11 -2.61
C ILE A 5 23.36 2.92 -2.36
N THR A 6 24.18 2.54 -3.33
CA THR A 6 25.22 1.51 -3.15
C THR A 6 26.33 1.99 -2.22
N GLY A 7 26.42 3.29 -1.93
CA GLY A 7 27.39 3.88 -1.02
C GLY A 7 28.81 3.73 -1.56
N LEU A 8 29.00 4.08 -2.82
CA LEU A 8 30.33 4.03 -3.42
C LEU A 8 31.20 5.17 -2.85
N GLY A 9 32.30 4.82 -2.24
CA GLY A 9 33.27 5.76 -1.66
C GLY A 9 34.54 5.04 -1.26
N ILE A 10 35.59 5.79 -1.02
CA ILE A 10 36.90 5.28 -0.62
C ILE A 10 37.17 5.78 0.82
N PRO A 11 37.38 4.88 1.78
CA PRO A 11 37.71 5.28 3.15
C PRO A 11 38.91 6.22 3.20
N GLY A 12 38.76 7.38 3.87
CA GLY A 12 39.80 8.40 3.99
C GLY A 12 39.88 9.44 2.86
N ILE A 13 39.20 9.21 1.72
CA ILE A 13 39.13 10.18 0.61
C ILE A 13 37.75 10.82 0.55
N GLY A 14 36.68 10.00 0.68
CA GLY A 14 35.32 10.43 0.62
C GLY A 14 34.49 9.60 -0.36
N GLY A 15 33.20 9.88 -0.41
CA GLY A 15 32.25 9.15 -1.26
C GLY A 15 30.96 9.92 -1.48
N LEU A 16 29.98 9.25 -2.07
CA LEU A 16 28.63 9.76 -2.27
C LEU A 16 27.85 9.80 -0.93
N ALA A 17 26.73 10.47 -0.91
CA ALA A 17 25.96 10.69 0.33
C ALA A 17 25.66 9.36 1.09
N GLY A 18 25.31 8.28 0.39
CA GLY A 18 25.06 6.99 1.01
C GLY A 18 26.29 6.25 1.55
N PHE A 19 27.50 6.64 1.17
CA PHE A 19 28.74 6.10 1.73
C PHE A 19 28.88 6.45 3.20
N TYR A 20 28.80 7.73 3.53
CA TYR A 20 29.02 8.21 4.90
C TYR A 20 28.04 7.60 5.92
N SER A 21 26.76 7.56 5.59
CA SER A 21 25.76 7.01 6.50
C SER A 21 25.89 5.50 6.70
N LYS A 22 26.14 4.77 5.63
CA LYS A 22 26.28 3.31 5.68
C LYS A 22 27.53 2.87 6.44
N ASP A 23 28.64 3.50 6.14
CA ASP A 23 29.91 3.18 6.79
C ASP A 23 29.87 3.53 8.28
N ALA A 24 29.32 4.69 8.66
CA ALA A 24 29.15 5.04 10.05
C ALA A 24 28.31 4.03 10.84
N ILE A 25 27.22 3.49 10.26
CA ILE A 25 26.39 2.47 10.90
C ILE A 25 27.19 1.17 11.10
N ILE A 26 27.92 0.72 10.08
CA ILE A 26 28.68 -0.55 10.12
C ILE A 26 29.86 -0.43 11.08
N GLU A 27 30.60 0.69 11.04
CA GLU A 27 31.71 0.96 11.93
C GLU A 27 31.23 1.09 13.40
N SER A 28 30.12 1.77 13.65
CA SER A 28 29.53 1.89 15.00
C SER A 28 29.04 0.54 15.54
N ALA A 29 28.48 -0.33 14.68
CA ALA A 29 28.09 -1.68 15.10
C ALA A 29 29.31 -2.51 15.54
N PHE A 30 30.43 -2.41 14.83
CA PHE A 30 31.67 -3.06 15.20
C PHE A 30 32.28 -2.46 16.47
N ALA A 31 32.31 -1.12 16.58
CA ALA A 31 32.80 -0.43 17.76
C ALA A 31 32.01 -0.82 19.02
N ALA A 32 30.71 -0.89 18.95
CA ALA A 32 29.85 -1.34 20.04
C ALA A 32 30.14 -2.77 20.50
N ALA A 33 30.53 -3.63 19.58
CA ALA A 33 30.95 -5.00 19.91
C ALA A 33 32.33 -5.04 20.57
N SER A 34 33.31 -4.31 20.00
CA SER A 34 34.69 -4.34 20.44
C SER A 34 34.92 -3.65 21.81
N SER A 35 34.10 -2.62 22.12
CA SER A 35 34.12 -1.95 23.41
C SER A 35 33.32 -2.64 24.52
N GLY A 36 32.72 -3.79 24.23
CA GLY A 36 31.95 -4.56 25.22
C GLY A 36 30.57 -3.97 25.55
N HIS A 37 30.13 -2.93 24.84
CA HIS A 37 28.84 -2.29 25.08
C HIS A 37 27.64 -3.13 24.64
N SER A 38 27.81 -3.98 23.61
CA SER A 38 26.72 -4.82 23.12
C SER A 38 27.22 -6.12 22.49
N PRO A 39 26.80 -7.30 23.00
CA PRO A 39 27.13 -8.57 22.37
C PRO A 39 26.45 -8.74 20.99
N ILE A 40 25.40 -7.95 20.71
CA ILE A 40 24.67 -7.97 19.44
C ILE A 40 25.38 -7.15 18.36
N GLY A 41 26.34 -6.29 18.74
CA GLY A 41 27.06 -5.41 17.81
C GLY A 41 27.77 -6.17 16.69
N LEU A 42 28.39 -7.33 17.02
CA LEU A 42 29.05 -8.16 16.01
C LEU A 42 28.06 -8.78 15.01
N PHE A 43 26.90 -9.21 15.49
CA PHE A 43 25.82 -9.70 14.61
C PHE A 43 25.33 -8.56 13.70
N ALA A 44 25.10 -7.37 14.25
CA ALA A 44 24.69 -6.19 13.49
C ALA A 44 25.72 -5.80 12.42
N PHE A 45 27.01 -5.90 12.74
CA PHE A 45 28.11 -5.66 11.80
C PHE A 45 28.06 -6.62 10.60
N PHE A 46 27.98 -7.94 10.84
CA PHE A 46 27.90 -8.92 9.74
C PHE A 46 26.64 -8.78 8.90
N VAL A 47 25.49 -8.55 9.53
CA VAL A 47 24.23 -8.29 8.83
C VAL A 47 24.32 -7.01 8.00
N GLY A 48 24.92 -5.95 8.54
CA GLY A 48 25.15 -4.69 7.85
C GLY A 48 26.02 -4.84 6.60
N ILE A 49 27.13 -5.60 6.70
CA ILE A 49 27.99 -5.90 5.55
C ILE A 49 27.24 -6.70 4.49
N LEU A 50 26.51 -7.75 4.89
CA LEU A 50 25.72 -8.55 3.98
C LEU A 50 24.65 -7.69 3.27
N ALA A 51 23.96 -6.85 4.03
CA ALA A 51 22.97 -5.93 3.50
C ALA A 51 23.57 -4.93 2.49
N ALA A 52 24.80 -4.44 2.75
CA ALA A 52 25.53 -3.58 1.81
C ALA A 52 25.78 -4.28 0.46
N GLY A 53 26.24 -5.53 0.50
CA GLY A 53 26.45 -6.34 -0.71
C GLY A 53 25.17 -6.65 -1.46
N LEU A 54 24.10 -7.02 -0.75
CA LEU A 54 22.79 -7.27 -1.35
C LEU A 54 22.19 -5.99 -1.94
N THR A 55 22.36 -4.84 -1.28
CA THR A 55 21.92 -3.55 -1.79
C THR A 55 22.60 -3.20 -3.11
N ALA A 56 23.91 -3.40 -3.20
CA ALA A 56 24.65 -3.22 -4.43
C ALA A 56 24.14 -4.17 -5.52
N TYR A 57 23.97 -5.43 -5.20
CA TYR A 57 23.49 -6.44 -6.14
C TYR A 57 22.12 -6.10 -6.73
N TYR A 58 21.10 -5.83 -5.90
CA TYR A 58 19.76 -5.56 -6.43
C TYR A 58 19.66 -4.19 -7.15
N SER A 59 20.42 -3.20 -6.69
CA SER A 59 20.42 -1.89 -7.33
C SER A 59 21.05 -1.94 -8.73
N TRP A 60 22.18 -2.63 -8.87
CA TRP A 60 22.82 -2.83 -10.17
C TRP A 60 22.06 -3.81 -11.07
N ARG A 61 21.40 -4.84 -10.49
CA ARG A 61 20.46 -5.66 -11.25
C ARG A 61 19.40 -4.83 -11.95
N LEU A 62 18.78 -3.89 -11.21
CA LEU A 62 17.78 -2.98 -11.77
C LEU A 62 18.35 -2.19 -12.96
N VAL A 63 19.53 -1.61 -12.81
CA VAL A 63 20.19 -0.85 -13.87
C VAL A 63 20.47 -1.72 -15.11
N PHE A 64 21.05 -2.90 -14.91
CA PHE A 64 21.40 -3.78 -16.01
C PHE A 64 20.17 -4.32 -16.74
N MET A 65 19.10 -4.68 -16.02
CA MET A 65 17.86 -5.14 -16.63
C MET A 65 17.12 -4.02 -17.36
N THR A 66 17.19 -2.78 -16.89
CA THR A 66 16.49 -1.64 -17.51
C THR A 66 17.25 -1.09 -18.70
N PHE A 67 18.57 -0.89 -18.60
CA PHE A 67 19.33 -0.15 -19.59
C PHE A 67 20.21 -1.01 -20.49
N HIS A 68 20.54 -2.26 -20.12
CA HIS A 68 21.42 -3.14 -20.88
C HIS A 68 20.69 -4.36 -21.47
N ASN A 69 19.37 -4.44 -21.29
CA ASN A 69 18.56 -5.50 -21.87
C ASN A 69 18.06 -5.11 -23.28
N LYS A 70 17.54 -6.11 -24.03
CA LYS A 70 16.94 -5.85 -25.34
C LYS A 70 15.70 -4.95 -25.20
N PRO A 71 15.49 -3.99 -26.13
CA PRO A 71 14.35 -3.09 -26.07
C PRO A 71 13.03 -3.83 -26.33
N VAL A 72 12.26 -4.08 -25.28
CA VAL A 72 11.00 -4.85 -25.33
C VAL A 72 9.90 -4.12 -26.10
N TRP A 73 9.96 -2.79 -26.19
CA TRP A 73 8.97 -1.99 -26.95
C TRP A 73 8.98 -2.21 -28.46
N LYS A 74 10.01 -2.87 -29.00
CA LYS A 74 10.07 -3.22 -30.42
C LYS A 74 9.24 -4.46 -30.74
N ASP A 75 9.08 -5.35 -29.79
CA ASP A 75 8.43 -6.66 -29.96
C ASP A 75 6.97 -6.66 -29.44
N ALA A 76 6.51 -5.57 -28.82
CA ALA A 76 5.18 -5.45 -28.22
C ALA A 76 4.01 -5.54 -29.21
N HIS A 77 4.26 -5.56 -30.52
CA HIS A 77 3.22 -5.66 -31.54
C HIS A 77 2.83 -7.11 -31.92
N HIS A 78 3.52 -8.14 -31.42
CA HIS A 78 3.24 -9.52 -31.81
C HIS A 78 2.43 -10.32 -30.82
N ASP A 79 2.24 -9.85 -29.55
CA ASP A 79 1.62 -10.67 -28.50
C ASP A 79 0.19 -10.24 -28.13
N ASP A 80 -0.36 -9.15 -28.68
CA ASP A 80 -1.72 -8.68 -28.35
C ASP A 80 -2.86 -9.61 -28.83
N HIS A 81 -2.55 -10.66 -29.59
CA HIS A 81 -3.56 -11.64 -30.06
C HIS A 81 -3.51 -12.99 -29.35
N ALA A 82 -2.56 -13.24 -28.45
CA ALA A 82 -2.37 -14.55 -27.84
C ALA A 82 -2.91 -14.71 -26.41
N HIS A 83 -3.25 -13.61 -25.70
CA HIS A 83 -3.69 -13.70 -24.28
C HIS A 83 -5.08 -13.14 -23.98
N ALA A 84 -5.95 -13.01 -24.99
CA ALA A 84 -7.32 -12.52 -24.80
C ALA A 84 -8.35 -13.60 -24.42
N HIS A 85 -7.94 -14.82 -24.06
CA HIS A 85 -8.90 -15.92 -23.87
C HIS A 85 -8.84 -16.71 -22.57
N ASP A 86 -8.14 -16.31 -21.52
CA ASP A 86 -8.12 -17.17 -20.31
C ASP A 86 -8.22 -16.47 -18.93
N ASP A 87 -8.82 -15.28 -18.81
CA ASP A 87 -9.07 -14.70 -17.47
C ASP A 87 -10.49 -14.10 -17.30
N HIS A 88 -11.53 -14.79 -17.80
CA HIS A 88 -12.92 -14.49 -17.44
C HIS A 88 -13.58 -15.61 -16.65
N ALA A 89 -13.11 -15.86 -15.45
CA ALA A 89 -13.83 -16.67 -14.48
C ALA A 89 -13.66 -16.08 -13.08
N SER A 90 -14.40 -15.04 -12.74
CA SER A 90 -14.92 -14.74 -11.39
C SER A 90 -15.37 -13.27 -11.24
N HIS A 91 -16.37 -12.84 -12.03
CA HIS A 91 -17.24 -11.75 -11.58
C HIS A 91 -18.66 -12.28 -11.51
N ALA A 92 -19.10 -12.48 -10.26
CA ALA A 92 -20.48 -12.81 -9.95
C ALA A 92 -21.40 -11.72 -10.52
N GLN A 93 -22.30 -12.14 -11.42
CA GLN A 93 -23.36 -11.32 -11.94
C GLN A 93 -24.33 -10.98 -10.81
N ILE A 94 -24.41 -9.71 -10.48
CA ILE A 94 -25.57 -9.18 -9.75
C ILE A 94 -26.59 -8.80 -10.83
N GLU A 95 -27.56 -9.69 -11.05
CA GLU A 95 -28.75 -9.37 -11.83
C GLU A 95 -29.60 -8.39 -11.04
N THR A 96 -29.61 -7.13 -11.46
CA THR A 96 -30.62 -6.16 -11.06
C THR A 96 -31.71 -6.12 -12.12
N HIS A 97 -32.84 -6.75 -11.83
CA HIS A 97 -34.10 -6.50 -12.54
C HIS A 97 -34.52 -5.05 -12.27
N SER A 98 -34.50 -4.21 -13.27
CA SER A 98 -35.21 -2.95 -13.30
C SER A 98 -36.14 -2.92 -14.53
N GLU A 99 -37.43 -2.78 -14.24
CA GLU A 99 -38.52 -2.53 -15.22
C GLU A 99 -38.27 -1.25 -16.02
N PRO A 100 -38.80 -1.18 -17.26
CA PRO A 100 -38.62 -0.02 -18.12
C PRO A 100 -39.65 1.09 -17.76
N ALA A 101 -39.17 2.32 -17.58
CA ALA A 101 -39.98 3.53 -17.55
C ALA A 101 -39.76 4.36 -18.85
N PRO A 102 -40.73 5.18 -19.26
CA PRO A 102 -40.92 5.61 -20.64
C PRO A 102 -39.98 6.71 -21.10
N GLU A 103 -39.81 6.71 -22.42
CA GLU A 103 -38.99 7.64 -23.20
C GLU A 103 -39.45 9.09 -23.04
N ASP A 104 -38.54 10.01 -22.77
CA ASP A 104 -38.69 11.43 -23.10
C ASP A 104 -37.42 11.91 -23.83
N HIS A 105 -37.64 12.40 -25.05
CA HIS A 105 -36.65 12.94 -25.93
C HIS A 105 -36.33 14.40 -25.54
N SER A 106 -35.06 14.68 -25.31
CA SER A 106 -34.34 15.87 -25.85
C SER A 106 -33.24 16.34 -24.93
N ALA A 107 -32.02 16.14 -25.35
CA ALA A 107 -30.95 17.13 -25.35
C ALA A 107 -29.68 16.49 -25.89
N HIS A 108 -29.21 16.97 -27.03
CA HIS A 108 -27.88 16.73 -27.54
C HIS A 108 -26.87 17.35 -26.57
N ASP A 109 -26.13 16.52 -25.87
CA ASP A 109 -24.84 16.89 -25.29
C ASP A 109 -23.73 16.18 -26.08
N ASP A 110 -22.90 16.98 -26.70
CA ASP A 110 -21.69 16.61 -27.41
C ASP A 110 -20.74 15.88 -26.43
N HIS A 111 -20.88 14.57 -26.34
CA HIS A 111 -19.82 13.75 -25.81
C HIS A 111 -18.69 13.74 -26.83
N ALA A 112 -17.67 14.55 -26.56
CA ALA A 112 -16.38 14.39 -27.16
C ALA A 112 -15.99 12.91 -27.05
N HIS A 113 -16.07 12.19 -28.17
CA HIS A 113 -15.45 10.90 -28.31
C HIS A 113 -13.95 11.12 -28.08
N ASP A 114 -13.47 10.77 -26.89
CA ASP A 114 -12.06 10.53 -26.69
C ASP A 114 -11.67 9.48 -27.71
N ASP A 115 -11.04 9.98 -28.76
CA ASP A 115 -10.42 9.21 -29.82
C ASP A 115 -9.40 8.27 -29.15
N HIS A 116 -9.81 7.00 -28.95
CA HIS A 116 -8.88 5.93 -28.63
C HIS A 116 -7.98 5.73 -29.82
N GLY A 117 -7.12 6.75 -30.04
CA GLY A 117 -6.13 6.75 -31.08
C GLY A 117 -5.32 5.48 -30.96
N HIS A 118 -5.28 4.72 -32.04
CA HIS A 118 -4.35 3.64 -32.27
C HIS A 118 -2.98 4.06 -31.75
N HIS A 119 -2.56 3.54 -30.61
CA HIS A 119 -1.23 3.75 -30.07
C HIS A 119 -0.24 3.16 -31.07
N GLY A 120 0.27 4.03 -31.94
CA GLY A 120 1.41 3.67 -32.78
C GLY A 120 2.56 3.18 -31.91
N PRO A 121 3.61 2.59 -32.48
CA PRO A 121 4.71 2.00 -31.73
C PRO A 121 5.21 2.99 -30.68
N LEU A 122 5.18 2.58 -29.42
CA LEU A 122 5.66 3.36 -28.28
C LEU A 122 7.07 3.85 -28.57
N LYS A 123 7.21 5.14 -28.90
CA LYS A 123 8.53 5.77 -29.06
C LYS A 123 8.89 6.39 -27.71
N PRO A 124 9.89 5.87 -27.01
CA PRO A 124 10.38 6.48 -25.79
C PRO A 124 10.82 7.92 -26.08
N HIS A 125 10.35 8.86 -25.30
CA HIS A 125 10.74 10.27 -25.36
C HIS A 125 11.26 10.73 -24.00
N GLU A 126 12.09 11.74 -23.99
CA GLU A 126 12.61 12.35 -22.77
C GLU A 126 11.50 13.05 -21.98
N SER A 127 11.61 12.99 -20.67
CA SER A 127 10.67 13.67 -19.77
C SER A 127 10.78 15.20 -19.90
N PRO A 128 9.66 15.94 -19.71
CA PRO A 128 9.68 17.39 -19.77
C PRO A 128 10.58 18.01 -18.68
N TRP A 129 11.09 19.20 -18.91
CA TRP A 129 12.01 19.90 -18.01
C TRP A 129 11.49 20.07 -16.58
N ILE A 130 10.19 20.18 -16.39
CA ILE A 130 9.55 20.27 -15.07
C ILE A 130 9.87 19.03 -14.21
N MET A 131 10.01 17.86 -14.82
CA MET A 131 10.40 16.61 -14.15
C MET A 131 11.91 16.46 -14.03
N LEU A 132 12.68 16.99 -14.99
CA LEU A 132 14.13 16.85 -15.00
C LEU A 132 14.82 17.75 -13.96
N VAL A 133 14.33 18.97 -13.73
CA VAL A 133 14.92 19.93 -12.79
C VAL A 133 15.00 19.38 -11.36
N PRO A 134 13.92 18.84 -10.75
CA PRO A 134 14.01 18.22 -9.44
C PRO A 134 14.97 17.02 -9.39
N LEU A 135 15.00 16.20 -10.45
CA LEU A 135 15.90 15.05 -10.54
C LEU A 135 17.36 15.47 -10.59
N LEU A 136 17.68 16.54 -11.33
CA LEU A 136 19.02 17.11 -11.38
C LEU A 136 19.43 17.67 -10.02
N ALA A 137 18.57 18.43 -9.36
CA ALA A 137 18.82 18.96 -8.03
C ALA A 137 19.08 17.84 -6.99
N LEU A 138 18.26 16.78 -7.00
CA LEU A 138 18.47 15.60 -6.17
C LEU A 138 19.76 14.85 -6.51
N SER A 139 20.13 14.81 -7.78
CA SER A 139 21.39 14.18 -8.24
C SER A 139 22.61 14.94 -7.70
N VAL A 140 22.58 16.25 -7.73
CA VAL A 140 23.63 17.09 -7.14
C VAL A 140 23.73 16.86 -5.62
N GLY A 141 22.59 16.83 -4.91
CA GLY A 141 22.53 16.47 -3.49
C GLY A 141 23.10 15.08 -3.22
N ALA A 142 22.75 14.08 -4.02
CA ALA A 142 23.23 12.71 -3.86
C ALA A 142 24.76 12.58 -4.00
N VAL A 143 25.39 13.45 -4.78
CA VAL A 143 26.85 13.48 -4.97
C VAL A 143 27.53 14.27 -3.86
N PHE A 144 27.06 15.48 -3.55
CA PHE A 144 27.79 16.44 -2.73
C PHE A 144 27.31 16.54 -1.29
N ALA A 145 26.06 16.21 -0.98
CA ALA A 145 25.53 16.42 0.38
C ALA A 145 26.31 15.64 1.45
N GLY A 146 26.75 14.41 1.15
CA GLY A 146 27.57 13.64 2.09
C GLY A 146 28.89 14.31 2.40
N LEU A 147 29.57 14.82 1.38
CA LEU A 147 30.85 15.50 1.52
C LEU A 147 30.73 16.79 2.36
N VAL A 148 29.64 17.54 2.15
CA VAL A 148 29.42 18.82 2.82
C VAL A 148 28.92 18.62 4.25
N PHE A 149 27.99 17.70 4.46
CA PHE A 149 27.27 17.58 5.73
C PHE A 149 27.83 16.51 6.68
N ALA A 150 28.60 15.53 6.20
CA ALA A 150 29.16 14.50 7.08
C ALA A 150 29.99 15.06 8.24
N PRO A 151 30.84 16.10 8.08
CA PRO A 151 31.59 16.69 9.21
C PRO A 151 30.69 17.26 10.31
N TYR A 152 29.51 17.75 9.94
CA TYR A 152 28.55 18.34 10.87
C TYR A 152 27.62 17.30 11.51
N PHE A 153 27.27 16.22 10.82
CA PHE A 153 26.28 15.25 11.30
C PHE A 153 26.91 14.12 12.13
N ILE A 154 28.05 13.63 11.70
CA ILE A 154 28.74 12.46 12.28
C ILE A 154 30.23 12.67 12.48
N GLY A 155 30.77 13.87 12.21
CA GLY A 155 32.18 14.18 12.32
C GLY A 155 32.45 15.14 13.48
N HIS A 156 33.55 15.86 13.38
CA HIS A 156 34.07 16.70 14.46
C HIS A 156 33.18 17.85 14.92
N HIS A 157 32.21 18.27 14.10
CA HIS A 157 31.28 19.37 14.42
C HIS A 157 29.88 18.86 14.85
N GLU A 158 29.72 17.55 15.13
CA GLU A 158 28.42 16.97 15.53
C GLU A 158 27.85 17.62 16.79
N GLY A 159 28.69 17.88 17.78
CA GLY A 159 28.29 18.53 19.05
C GLY A 159 27.79 19.97 18.88
N GLU A 160 28.38 20.72 17.93
CA GLU A 160 27.95 22.08 17.61
C GLU A 160 26.64 22.10 16.85
N PHE A 161 26.45 21.11 15.94
CA PHE A 161 25.26 21.00 15.12
C PHE A 161 24.07 20.49 15.92
N TRP A 162 24.20 19.33 16.56
CA TRP A 162 23.11 18.68 17.28
C TRP A 162 22.82 19.31 18.65
N LYS A 163 23.82 19.93 19.30
CA LYS A 163 23.71 20.53 20.65
C LYS A 163 23.01 19.54 21.60
N ALA A 164 21.85 19.92 22.13
CA ALA A 164 21.03 19.10 23.03
C ALA A 164 19.96 18.25 22.32
N ALA A 165 19.90 18.27 20.98
CA ALA A 165 18.90 17.50 20.22
C ALA A 165 19.16 15.99 20.27
N ILE A 166 20.44 15.59 20.33
CA ILE A 166 20.83 14.19 20.53
C ILE A 166 21.52 14.06 21.89
N PHE A 167 20.89 13.29 22.78
CA PHE A 167 21.47 12.98 24.09
C PHE A 167 22.25 11.65 23.97
N SER A 168 23.57 11.75 24.08
CA SER A 168 24.44 10.60 24.29
C SER A 168 24.68 10.42 25.78
N GLY A 169 24.38 9.25 26.32
CA GLY A 169 24.64 8.93 27.73
C GLY A 169 26.14 9.11 28.05
N PRO A 170 26.51 9.40 29.32
CA PRO A 170 27.89 9.71 29.71
C PRO A 170 28.91 8.57 29.46
N HIS A 171 28.40 7.34 29.23
CA HIS A 171 29.21 6.17 28.93
C HIS A 171 29.09 5.69 27.47
N ASN A 172 28.37 6.44 26.63
CA ASN A 172 28.20 6.05 25.23
C ASN A 172 29.21 6.80 24.34
N HIS A 173 30.33 6.18 24.05
CA HIS A 173 31.37 6.72 23.18
C HIS A 173 31.43 5.97 21.82
N VAL A 174 30.40 5.18 21.47
CA VAL A 174 30.41 4.29 20.29
C VAL A 174 30.70 5.04 18.99
N LEU A 175 30.15 6.24 18.79
CA LEU A 175 30.38 7.03 17.58
C LEU A 175 31.83 7.53 17.51
N HIS A 176 32.43 7.93 18.64
CA HIS A 176 33.84 8.32 18.73
C HIS A 176 34.75 7.08 18.49
N ASP A 177 34.41 5.94 19.08
CA ASP A 177 35.17 4.70 18.93
C ASP A 177 35.07 4.13 17.50
N ALA A 178 34.01 4.43 16.77
CA ALA A 178 33.85 4.08 15.36
C ALA A 178 34.97 4.66 14.48
N HIS A 179 35.50 5.83 14.80
CA HIS A 179 36.63 6.40 14.07
C HIS A 179 37.96 5.65 14.29
N SER A 180 38.07 4.90 15.38
CA SER A 180 39.28 4.15 15.75
C SER A 180 39.28 2.68 15.35
N VAL A 181 38.23 2.21 14.64
CA VAL A 181 38.12 0.80 14.21
C VAL A 181 39.25 0.38 13.27
N PRO A 182 39.62 -0.92 13.25
CA PRO A 182 40.67 -1.45 12.36
C PRO A 182 40.40 -1.14 10.88
N THR A 183 41.43 -0.94 10.11
CA THR A 183 41.34 -0.56 8.68
C THR A 183 40.51 -1.56 7.86
N TRP A 184 40.60 -2.86 8.15
CA TRP A 184 39.82 -3.87 7.43
C TRP A 184 38.28 -3.69 7.61
N VAL A 185 37.83 -3.18 8.76
CA VAL A 185 36.42 -2.87 9.03
C VAL A 185 35.96 -1.73 8.10
N LYS A 186 36.76 -0.67 7.98
CA LYS A 186 36.49 0.48 7.10
C LYS A 186 36.40 0.10 5.63
N TRP A 187 37.19 -0.88 5.18
CA TRP A 187 37.18 -1.35 3.79
C TRP A 187 36.10 -2.40 3.50
N SER A 188 35.58 -3.06 4.54
CA SER A 188 34.66 -4.19 4.35
C SER A 188 33.35 -3.82 3.62
N PRO A 189 32.72 -2.66 3.85
CA PRO A 189 31.50 -2.30 3.09
C PRO A 189 31.78 -2.04 1.62
N LEU A 190 32.91 -1.40 1.32
CA LEU A 190 33.33 -1.17 -0.07
C LEU A 190 33.59 -2.49 -0.81
N VAL A 191 34.32 -3.41 -0.20
CA VAL A 191 34.60 -4.73 -0.79
C VAL A 191 33.31 -5.49 -1.08
N MET A 192 32.39 -5.51 -0.12
CA MET A 192 31.09 -6.18 -0.32
C MET A 192 30.21 -5.48 -1.39
N THR A 193 30.26 -4.16 -1.47
CA THR A 193 29.59 -3.40 -2.54
C THR A 193 30.15 -3.76 -3.91
N LEU A 194 31.47 -3.88 -4.04
CA LEU A 194 32.11 -4.31 -5.30
C LEU A 194 31.76 -5.74 -5.65
N ILE A 195 31.75 -6.66 -4.68
CA ILE A 195 31.34 -8.08 -4.90
C ILE A 195 29.89 -8.12 -5.38
N GLY A 196 28.96 -7.40 -4.74
CA GLY A 196 27.56 -7.34 -5.13
C GLY A 196 27.36 -6.76 -6.55
N THR A 197 28.08 -5.69 -6.86
CA THR A 197 28.07 -5.07 -8.19
C THR A 197 28.60 -6.04 -9.27
N PHE A 198 29.72 -6.68 -8.99
CA PHE A 198 30.33 -7.65 -9.91
C PHE A 198 29.44 -8.88 -10.12
N ALA A 199 28.82 -9.39 -9.06
CA ALA A 199 27.89 -10.50 -9.15
C ALA A 199 26.66 -10.14 -10.03
N ALA A 200 26.11 -8.92 -9.87
CA ALA A 200 25.04 -8.45 -10.72
C ALA A 200 25.49 -8.33 -12.19
N PHE A 201 26.64 -7.72 -12.44
CA PHE A 201 27.21 -7.59 -13.78
C PHE A 201 27.42 -8.95 -14.45
N TRP A 202 28.01 -9.90 -13.73
CA TRP A 202 28.27 -11.25 -14.24
C TRP A 202 27.00 -12.00 -14.60
N LEU A 203 25.96 -11.93 -13.72
CA LEU A 203 24.72 -12.66 -13.93
C LEU A 203 23.82 -12.07 -15.02
N TYR A 204 23.78 -10.74 -15.14
CA TYR A 204 22.82 -10.07 -16.01
C TYR A 204 23.42 -9.53 -17.32
N VAL A 205 24.73 -9.28 -17.36
CA VAL A 205 25.40 -8.78 -18.57
C VAL A 205 26.24 -9.85 -19.24
N LEU A 206 27.12 -10.53 -18.49
CA LEU A 206 28.03 -11.50 -19.10
C LEU A 206 27.39 -12.87 -19.40
N LYS A 207 26.46 -13.29 -18.56
CA LYS A 207 25.81 -14.61 -18.71
C LYS A 207 24.28 -14.45 -18.79
N GLU A 208 23.79 -13.98 -19.93
CA GLU A 208 22.36 -13.89 -20.20
C GLU A 208 21.63 -15.22 -19.96
N GLY A 209 20.51 -15.18 -19.25
CA GLY A 209 19.70 -16.36 -18.94
C GLY A 209 20.21 -17.23 -17.79
N MET A 210 21.38 -16.97 -17.20
CA MET A 210 21.87 -17.75 -16.06
C MET A 210 21.00 -17.52 -14.80
N ALA A 211 20.59 -16.29 -14.56
CA ALA A 211 19.70 -15.96 -13.45
C ALA A 211 18.37 -16.73 -13.53
N ARG A 212 17.79 -16.87 -14.74
CA ARG A 212 16.57 -17.65 -14.98
C ARG A 212 16.82 -19.15 -14.69
N ARG A 213 17.91 -19.71 -15.19
CA ARG A 213 18.27 -21.12 -14.90
C ARG A 213 18.49 -21.38 -13.41
N MET A 214 19.05 -20.41 -12.67
CA MET A 214 19.20 -20.51 -11.21
C MET A 214 17.83 -20.46 -10.52
N ALA A 215 16.92 -19.60 -10.97
CA ALA A 215 15.55 -19.55 -10.46
C ALA A 215 14.80 -20.87 -10.69
N ASP A 216 14.90 -21.44 -11.90
CA ASP A 216 14.26 -22.71 -12.26
C ASP A 216 14.80 -23.89 -11.39
N ARG A 217 16.07 -23.83 -10.98
CA ARG A 217 16.68 -24.82 -10.10
C ARG A 217 16.45 -24.56 -8.60
N GLY A 218 16.02 -23.37 -8.25
CA GLY A 218 15.90 -22.92 -6.86
C GLY A 218 14.82 -23.60 -6.03
N GLY A 219 13.89 -24.33 -6.68
CA GLY A 219 12.88 -25.15 -6.01
C GLY A 219 12.11 -24.39 -4.92
N THR A 220 11.99 -25.00 -3.75
CA THR A 220 11.24 -24.47 -2.61
C THR A 220 11.76 -23.12 -2.10
N VAL A 221 13.10 -22.94 -2.08
CA VAL A 221 13.71 -21.67 -1.63
C VAL A 221 13.36 -20.54 -2.57
N HIS A 222 13.45 -20.79 -3.89
CA HIS A 222 13.03 -19.79 -4.88
C HIS A 222 11.54 -19.45 -4.74
N ALA A 223 10.67 -20.45 -4.59
CA ALA A 223 9.24 -20.23 -4.40
C ALA A 223 8.95 -19.40 -3.14
N PHE A 224 9.63 -19.69 -2.03
CA PHE A 224 9.47 -18.94 -0.78
C PHE A 224 9.89 -17.47 -0.92
N LEU A 225 11.03 -17.21 -1.57
CA LEU A 225 11.50 -15.84 -1.81
C LEU A 225 10.66 -15.11 -2.87
N TYR A 226 10.23 -15.80 -3.92
CA TYR A 226 9.38 -15.26 -4.97
C TYR A 226 8.02 -14.83 -4.45
N ASN A 227 7.41 -15.63 -3.58
CA ASN A 227 6.15 -15.32 -2.91
C ASN A 227 6.34 -14.40 -1.68
N LYS A 228 7.45 -13.65 -1.62
CA LYS A 228 7.68 -12.62 -0.58
C LYS A 228 7.49 -13.17 0.84
N TRP A 229 7.98 -14.38 1.10
CA TRP A 229 7.91 -15.07 2.39
C TRP A 229 6.47 -15.40 2.81
N TYR A 230 5.52 -15.38 1.90
CA TYR A 230 4.08 -15.53 2.15
C TYR A 230 3.52 -14.54 3.19
N VAL A 231 4.19 -13.38 3.33
CA VAL A 231 3.75 -12.34 4.26
C VAL A 231 2.47 -11.67 3.74
N ASP A 232 2.37 -11.46 2.43
CA ASP A 232 1.18 -10.85 1.81
C ASP A 232 -0.06 -11.75 2.02
N GLU A 233 0.07 -13.06 1.87
CA GLU A 233 -0.99 -14.05 2.11
C GLU A 233 -1.40 -14.10 3.57
N LEU A 234 -0.43 -14.00 4.49
CA LEU A 234 -0.70 -13.93 5.93
C LEU A 234 -1.48 -12.66 6.30
N TYR A 235 -1.09 -11.52 5.73
CA TYR A 235 -1.80 -10.25 5.91
C TYR A 235 -3.22 -10.30 5.30
N ASP A 236 -3.37 -10.88 4.11
CA ASP A 236 -4.69 -11.08 3.50
C ASP A 236 -5.58 -11.92 4.40
N PHE A 237 -5.05 -13.03 4.92
CA PHE A 237 -5.82 -13.92 5.78
C PHE A 237 -6.25 -13.24 7.09
N ILE A 238 -5.33 -12.54 7.77
CA ILE A 238 -5.62 -11.95 9.09
C ILE A 238 -6.44 -10.66 8.94
N PHE A 239 -5.97 -9.73 8.12
CA PHE A 239 -6.54 -8.38 8.08
C PHE A 239 -7.63 -8.22 7.03
N VAL A 240 -7.38 -8.65 5.79
CA VAL A 240 -8.33 -8.41 4.69
C VAL A 240 -9.56 -9.29 4.84
N LYS A 241 -9.38 -10.60 5.04
CA LYS A 241 -10.52 -11.52 5.26
C LYS A 241 -11.22 -11.22 6.57
N GLY A 242 -10.48 -10.87 7.64
CA GLY A 242 -11.05 -10.46 8.91
C GLY A 242 -11.90 -9.19 8.78
N ALA A 243 -11.40 -8.17 8.11
CA ALA A 243 -12.13 -6.92 7.88
C ALA A 243 -13.38 -7.15 7.00
N LYS A 244 -13.26 -7.95 5.95
CA LYS A 244 -14.42 -8.33 5.11
C LYS A 244 -15.48 -9.09 5.90
N ALA A 245 -15.08 -10.07 6.70
CA ALA A 245 -16.02 -10.82 7.54
C ALA A 245 -16.73 -9.92 8.56
N LEU A 246 -15.99 -8.96 9.15
CA LEU A 246 -16.57 -7.99 10.08
C LEU A 246 -17.53 -7.02 9.34
N GLY A 247 -17.16 -6.55 8.17
CA GLY A 247 -18.00 -5.73 7.32
C GLY A 247 -19.29 -6.44 6.90
N ASP A 248 -19.18 -7.70 6.47
CA ASP A 248 -20.32 -8.56 6.15
C ASP A 248 -21.26 -8.77 7.35
N PHE A 249 -20.67 -8.94 8.55
CA PHE A 249 -21.46 -9.07 9.78
C PHE A 249 -22.25 -7.79 10.07
N PHE A 250 -21.62 -6.63 10.03
CA PHE A 250 -22.31 -5.35 10.27
C PHE A 250 -23.35 -5.07 9.19
N TRP A 251 -23.04 -5.33 7.93
CA TRP A 251 -23.99 -5.15 6.84
C TRP A 251 -25.20 -6.08 6.98
N LYS A 252 -24.97 -7.40 7.07
CA LYS A 252 -26.07 -8.38 7.07
C LYS A 252 -26.91 -8.36 8.32
N ILE A 253 -26.29 -8.14 9.49
CA ILE A 253 -26.98 -8.15 10.78
C ILE A 253 -27.35 -6.72 11.19
N GLY A 254 -26.41 -5.78 11.16
CA GLY A 254 -26.64 -4.40 11.58
C GLY A 254 -27.62 -3.69 10.63
N ASP A 255 -27.23 -3.55 9.38
CA ASP A 255 -28.02 -2.76 8.43
C ASP A 255 -29.29 -3.49 7.99
N VAL A 256 -29.15 -4.70 7.42
CA VAL A 256 -30.28 -5.40 6.80
C VAL A 256 -31.30 -5.91 7.82
N LYS A 257 -30.85 -6.58 8.90
CA LYS A 257 -31.81 -7.17 9.87
C LYS A 257 -32.28 -6.17 10.91
N VAL A 258 -31.36 -5.38 11.49
CA VAL A 258 -31.72 -4.50 12.60
C VAL A 258 -32.27 -3.17 12.08
N ILE A 259 -31.53 -2.45 11.26
CA ILE A 259 -31.95 -1.13 10.79
C ILE A 259 -33.10 -1.25 9.81
N ASP A 260 -32.92 -1.95 8.70
CA ASP A 260 -33.96 -2.04 7.66
C ASP A 260 -35.13 -2.94 8.10
N GLY A 261 -34.84 -4.09 8.68
CA GLY A 261 -35.86 -5.03 9.13
C GLY A 261 -36.67 -4.55 10.31
N GLY A 262 -36.01 -4.02 11.35
CA GLY A 262 -36.65 -3.48 12.53
C GLY A 262 -37.21 -2.08 12.36
N GLY A 263 -36.52 -1.20 11.63
CA GLY A 263 -36.93 0.17 11.36
C GLY A 263 -37.99 0.28 10.25
N PRO A 264 -37.61 0.69 9.01
CA PRO A 264 -38.61 1.00 7.99
C PRO A 264 -39.52 -0.18 7.65
N ASN A 265 -38.95 -1.37 7.45
CA ASN A 265 -39.72 -2.56 7.07
C ASN A 265 -40.56 -3.08 8.24
N GLY A 266 -40.06 -3.02 9.48
CA GLY A 266 -40.79 -3.38 10.68
C GLY A 266 -41.99 -2.47 10.92
N ILE A 267 -41.79 -1.15 10.81
CA ILE A 267 -42.87 -0.15 10.94
C ILE A 267 -43.90 -0.33 9.80
N ALA A 268 -43.46 -0.54 8.58
CA ALA A 268 -44.36 -0.78 7.45
C ALA A 268 -45.17 -2.07 7.61
N TRP A 269 -44.56 -3.14 8.14
CA TRP A 269 -45.28 -4.36 8.50
C TRP A 269 -46.31 -4.13 9.59
N LEU A 270 -45.92 -3.44 10.65
CA LEU A 270 -46.82 -3.09 11.76
C LEU A 270 -48.00 -2.24 11.27
N SER A 271 -47.72 -1.20 10.48
CA SER A 271 -48.76 -0.36 9.89
C SER A 271 -49.76 -1.12 9.03
N ARG A 272 -49.22 -2.07 8.18
CA ARG A 272 -50.08 -2.95 7.37
C ARG A 272 -50.95 -3.86 8.25
N LYS A 273 -50.40 -4.40 9.34
CA LYS A 273 -51.15 -5.27 10.27
C LYS A 273 -52.26 -4.45 10.99
N PHE A 274 -51.97 -3.24 11.47
CA PHE A 274 -52.94 -2.37 12.05
C PHE A 274 -54.01 -1.92 11.03
N ALA A 275 -53.63 -1.51 9.82
CA ALA A 275 -54.56 -1.16 8.77
C ALA A 275 -55.50 -2.31 8.41
N GLY A 276 -54.97 -3.54 8.30
CA GLY A 276 -55.77 -4.74 8.06
C GLY A 276 -56.75 -5.07 9.20
N GLY A 277 -56.36 -4.77 10.45
CA GLY A 277 -57.24 -4.84 11.60
C GLY A 277 -58.35 -3.82 11.55
N LEU A 278 -57.98 -2.57 11.32
CA LEU A 278 -58.95 -1.45 11.23
C LEU A 278 -59.90 -1.62 10.03
N ALA A 279 -59.42 -2.08 8.87
CA ALA A 279 -60.26 -2.36 7.73
C ALA A 279 -61.41 -3.37 8.00
N ARG A 280 -61.20 -4.31 8.95
CA ARG A 280 -62.26 -5.25 9.35
C ARG A 280 -63.40 -4.61 10.14
N PHE A 281 -63.18 -3.44 10.77
CA PHE A 281 -64.24 -2.65 11.37
C PHE A 281 -65.08 -1.91 10.34
N GLN A 282 -64.59 -1.75 9.14
CA GLN A 282 -65.33 -1.16 8.04
C GLN A 282 -66.09 -2.25 7.29
N SER A 283 -67.34 -2.50 7.69
CA SER A 283 -68.17 -3.54 7.07
C SER A 283 -68.67 -3.17 5.68
N GLY A 284 -68.53 -1.93 5.25
CA GLY A 284 -69.04 -1.39 4.00
C GLY A 284 -70.56 -1.24 3.92
N TYR A 285 -71.29 -1.65 4.93
CA TYR A 285 -72.74 -1.55 4.96
C TYR A 285 -73.18 -0.29 5.67
N VAL A 286 -73.85 0.61 4.99
CA VAL A 286 -74.28 1.93 5.49
C VAL A 286 -75.18 1.80 6.72
N TYR A 287 -76.09 0.80 6.75
CA TYR A 287 -76.99 0.56 7.87
C TYR A 287 -76.24 0.15 9.15
N PHE A 288 -75.13 -0.53 9.04
CA PHE A 288 -74.31 -0.84 10.20
C PHE A 288 -73.68 0.40 10.86
N TYR A 289 -73.21 1.33 10.04
CA TYR A 289 -72.67 2.59 10.54
C TYR A 289 -73.77 3.48 11.12
N ALA A 290 -74.92 3.53 10.49
CA ALA A 290 -76.11 4.25 11.03
C ALA A 290 -76.54 3.68 12.37
N PHE A 291 -76.55 2.34 12.53
CA PHE A 291 -76.87 1.67 13.79
C PHE A 291 -75.86 1.99 14.89
N VAL A 292 -74.56 1.91 14.62
CA VAL A 292 -73.51 2.28 15.58
C VAL A 292 -73.58 3.74 15.99
N MET A 293 -73.85 4.66 15.03
CA MET A 293 -74.05 6.06 15.34
C MET A 293 -75.27 6.30 16.20
N LEU A 294 -76.37 5.59 15.94
CA LEU A 294 -77.59 5.65 16.78
C LEU A 294 -77.31 5.21 18.21
N ILE A 295 -76.59 4.08 18.39
CA ILE A 295 -76.19 3.61 19.73
C ILE A 295 -75.30 4.64 20.40
N GLY A 296 -74.31 5.20 19.68
CA GLY A 296 -73.42 6.25 20.22
C GLY A 296 -74.21 7.49 20.65
N LEU A 297 -75.18 7.90 19.87
CA LEU A 297 -76.05 9.03 20.21
C LEU A 297 -76.91 8.73 21.48
N CYS A 298 -77.50 7.54 21.57
CA CYS A 298 -78.25 7.13 22.73
C CYS A 298 -77.38 7.09 24.00
N LEU A 299 -76.14 6.56 23.93
CA LEU A 299 -75.20 6.55 25.06
C LEU A 299 -74.76 7.97 25.42
N PHE A 300 -74.53 8.82 24.45
CA PHE A 300 -74.18 10.23 24.69
C PHE A 300 -75.34 10.97 25.39
N LEU A 301 -76.56 10.80 24.90
CA LEU A 301 -77.75 11.40 25.54
C LEU A 301 -77.95 10.88 26.99
N ALA A 302 -77.81 9.57 27.20
CA ALA A 302 -77.89 8.97 28.54
C ALA A 302 -76.83 9.58 29.48
N PHE A 303 -75.60 9.71 28.99
CA PHE A 303 -74.51 10.36 29.74
C PHE A 303 -74.82 11.81 30.05
N ALA A 304 -75.27 12.57 29.05
CA ALA A 304 -75.60 13.97 29.23
C ALA A 304 -76.74 14.19 30.23
N ILE A 305 -77.79 13.35 30.18
CA ILE A 305 -78.91 13.41 31.14
C ILE A 305 -78.42 13.02 32.55
N SER A 306 -77.55 12.03 32.67
CA SER A 306 -76.98 11.65 33.99
C SER A 306 -76.06 12.70 34.58
N ALA A 307 -75.30 13.41 33.72
CA ALA A 307 -74.35 14.44 34.13
C ALA A 307 -75.05 15.80 34.46
N TRP A 308 -76.20 16.07 33.84
CA TRP A 308 -76.96 17.29 34.12
C TRP A 308 -78.17 17.10 35.05
N GLY A 309 -78.54 15.86 35.39
CA GLY A 309 -79.58 15.52 36.30
C GLY A 309 -79.14 15.27 37.76
N ALA A 310 -77.84 15.45 38.03
CA ALA A 310 -77.19 15.53 39.33
C ALA A 310 -76.78 16.99 39.63
#